data_aeacf8c40db532182c7f13ba4f9ad01f
#
_entry.id   aeacf8c40db532182c7f13ba4f9ad01f
#
_cell.length_a   1.000
_cell.length_b   1.000
_cell.length_c   1.000
_cell.angle_alpha   90.00
_cell.angle_beta   90.00
_cell.angle_gamma   90.00
#
_symmetry.space_group_name_H-M   'P 1'
#
loop_
_entity.id
_entity.type
_entity.pdbx_description
1 polymer ?
#
loop_
_entity_poly.entity_id
_entity_poly.type
_entity_poly.pdbx_seq_one_letter_code
_entity_poly.pdbx_strand_id
1 'polypeptide(L)'
;MPIIVAVERTSGQLQIGNNSTIIEFNPWEMGSYDPGLAAFAPLKYIGSDFNNGTIERDGDCIAGVDNAGFVMGTSSSLFNQAFLQIDKAENVPEFLLKALNNTLAGIGEENRDIASWPNPFYKYNPRNNSNADSTILTLVDGGEGLENIPLHPLILSDRHVDVIFAVDGSADTETHWPNGTALMATYQRSKENTSTQNSEFPKVPDQNTFINLDLNKRPTFFGCDMNSNSSSGPLIVYLPNAPYTFQSNFTTFDLEYSDTERNEIIRNGYNVATMGNGTVDSDWPACVGCAVLARSLVRTGTDMPSKCTDCFARYCWNGTTNSTAPGTYEPEQIIISGAEHLEPFMRVTGVTMLAILIVLYMGFE
;
A
#
# COMPACT_ATOMS: atom_id res chain seq x y z
N MET A 1 -7.13 -15.98 2.16
CA MET A 1 -7.38 -15.56 3.56
C MET A 1 -6.98 -14.10 3.67
N PRO A 2 -7.85 -13.19 4.10
CA PRO A 2 -7.48 -11.81 4.35
C PRO A 2 -6.54 -11.72 5.56
N ILE A 3 -5.57 -10.80 5.49
CA ILE A 3 -4.72 -10.40 6.61
C ILE A 3 -4.80 -8.87 6.67
N ILE A 4 -5.11 -8.34 7.84
CA ILE A 4 -5.11 -6.91 8.14
C ILE A 4 -3.95 -6.64 9.08
N VAL A 5 -3.23 -5.55 8.86
CA VAL A 5 -2.03 -5.21 9.63
C VAL A 5 -2.28 -3.93 10.43
N ALA A 6 -1.86 -3.93 11.67
CA ALA A 6 -1.76 -2.75 12.52
C ALA A 6 -0.39 -2.71 13.20
N VAL A 7 0.01 -1.56 13.66
CA VAL A 7 1.31 -1.37 14.31
C VAL A 7 1.11 -0.87 15.74
N GLU A 8 1.92 -1.38 16.65
CA GLU A 8 1.93 -0.92 18.02
C GLU A 8 2.45 0.52 18.11
N ARG A 9 1.73 1.37 18.81
CA ARG A 9 2.18 2.71 19.19
C ARG A 9 1.86 2.97 20.66
N THR A 10 2.87 3.30 21.44
CA THR A 10 2.70 3.62 22.85
C THR A 10 1.86 4.89 23.01
N SER A 11 0.89 4.87 23.92
CA SER A 11 0.07 6.05 24.26
C SER A 11 0.93 7.25 24.60
N GLY A 12 0.59 8.41 24.03
CA GLY A 12 1.35 9.67 24.19
C GLY A 12 2.50 9.85 23.21
N GLN A 13 2.82 8.87 22.38
CA GLN A 13 3.76 9.03 21.27
C GLN A 13 3.00 9.48 20.02
N LEU A 14 3.58 10.42 19.26
CA LEU A 14 3.04 10.93 18.00
C LEU A 14 3.48 10.10 16.79
N GLN A 15 4.46 9.23 16.96
CA GLN A 15 5.00 8.38 15.89
C GLN A 15 5.28 6.98 16.44
N ILE A 16 5.21 6.01 15.56
CA ILE A 16 5.65 4.65 15.87
C ILE A 16 7.17 4.62 16.06
N GLY A 17 7.64 3.73 16.94
CA GLY A 17 9.08 3.45 17.07
C GLY A 17 9.56 2.50 15.97
N ASN A 18 10.86 2.54 15.65
CA ASN A 18 11.46 1.62 14.68
C ASN A 18 11.30 0.15 15.08
N ASN A 19 11.13 -0.12 16.37
CA ASN A 19 10.96 -1.47 16.94
C ASN A 19 9.50 -1.78 17.27
N SER A 20 8.56 -0.98 16.80
CA SER A 20 7.13 -1.22 17.04
C SER A 20 6.73 -2.57 16.45
N THR A 21 6.02 -3.37 17.26
CA THR A 21 5.54 -4.68 16.86
C THR A 21 4.46 -4.55 15.79
N ILE A 22 4.60 -5.30 14.70
CA ILE A 22 3.55 -5.40 13.68
C ILE A 22 2.60 -6.51 14.08
N ILE A 23 1.35 -6.15 14.31
CA ILE A 23 0.28 -7.09 14.63
C ILE A 23 -0.52 -7.39 13.37
N GLU A 24 -0.71 -8.66 13.08
CA GLU A 24 -1.59 -9.12 12.01
C GLU A 24 -2.89 -9.69 12.60
N PHE A 25 -3.98 -9.43 11.87
CA PHE A 25 -5.29 -10.00 12.13
C PHE A 25 -5.71 -10.83 10.92
N ASN A 26 -6.16 -12.05 11.20
CA ASN A 26 -6.82 -12.87 10.19
C ASN A 26 -8.16 -13.40 10.79
N PRO A 27 -9.02 -14.09 10.03
CA PRO A 27 -10.34 -14.49 10.54
C PRO A 27 -10.33 -15.40 11.77
N TRP A 28 -9.19 -15.96 12.15
CA TRP A 28 -9.10 -16.93 13.26
C TRP A 28 -8.29 -16.42 14.46
N GLU A 29 -7.26 -15.59 14.18
CA GLU A 29 -6.28 -15.20 15.20
C GLU A 29 -5.71 -13.81 14.95
N MET A 30 -5.17 -13.21 16.00
CA MET A 30 -4.29 -12.04 15.94
C MET A 30 -2.96 -12.34 16.60
N GLY A 31 -1.90 -11.70 16.16
CA GLY A 31 -0.58 -11.86 16.73
C GLY A 31 0.54 -11.32 15.88
N SER A 32 1.74 -11.77 16.16
CA SER A 32 2.94 -11.35 15.43
C SER A 32 3.97 -12.46 15.36
N TYR A 33 4.66 -12.51 14.24
CA TYR A 33 5.90 -13.27 14.09
C TYR A 33 7.14 -12.48 14.55
N ASP A 34 6.98 -11.20 14.90
CA ASP A 34 8.10 -10.41 15.42
C ASP A 34 8.71 -11.10 16.63
N PRO A 35 10.05 -11.24 16.71
CA PRO A 35 10.73 -11.97 17.78
C PRO A 35 10.42 -11.46 19.18
N GLY A 36 10.04 -10.18 19.30
CA GLY A 36 9.59 -9.58 20.55
C GLY A 36 8.34 -10.26 21.10
N LEU A 37 7.39 -10.61 20.23
CA LEU A 37 6.12 -11.26 20.61
C LEU A 37 6.12 -12.75 20.26
N ALA A 38 6.31 -13.11 18.99
CA ALA A 38 6.34 -14.49 18.45
C ALA A 38 5.17 -15.36 18.94
N ALA A 39 3.95 -14.82 18.91
CA ALA A 39 2.75 -15.48 19.42
C ALA A 39 1.48 -15.05 18.71
N PHE A 40 0.50 -15.95 18.70
CA PHE A 40 -0.85 -15.72 18.18
C PHE A 40 -1.89 -16.15 19.20
N ALA A 41 -3.00 -15.43 19.26
CA ALA A 41 -4.14 -15.74 20.09
C ALA A 41 -5.41 -15.86 19.25
N PRO A 42 -6.31 -16.83 19.53
CA PRO A 42 -7.57 -16.95 18.79
C PRO A 42 -8.41 -15.69 18.92
N LEU A 43 -8.79 -15.09 17.79
CA LEU A 43 -9.45 -13.78 17.73
C LEU A 43 -10.77 -13.76 18.52
N LYS A 44 -11.54 -14.85 18.51
CA LYS A 44 -12.83 -14.97 19.23
C LYS A 44 -12.72 -14.84 20.75
N TYR A 45 -11.52 -14.98 21.33
CA TYR A 45 -11.30 -14.92 22.79
C TYR A 45 -10.60 -13.64 23.23
N ILE A 46 -10.30 -12.74 22.32
CA ILE A 46 -9.50 -11.51 22.55
C ILE A 46 -10.11 -10.62 23.67
N GLY A 47 -11.43 -10.65 23.84
CA GLY A 47 -12.08 -9.89 24.92
C GLY A 47 -11.87 -10.45 26.33
N SER A 48 -11.29 -11.64 26.45
CA SER A 48 -11.10 -12.31 27.73
C SER A 48 -9.80 -11.89 28.41
N ASP A 49 -9.71 -12.04 29.72
CA ASP A 49 -8.50 -11.78 30.48
C ASP A 49 -7.49 -12.92 30.29
N PHE A 50 -6.34 -12.58 29.73
CA PHE A 50 -5.22 -13.49 29.54
C PHE A 50 -4.12 -13.24 30.57
N ASN A 51 -3.44 -14.30 30.94
CA ASN A 51 -2.26 -14.26 31.79
C ASN A 51 -1.28 -15.35 31.34
N ASN A 52 -0.12 -14.95 30.88
CA ASN A 52 0.94 -15.85 30.40
C ASN A 52 0.45 -16.92 29.40
N GLY A 53 -0.33 -16.48 28.40
CA GLY A 53 -0.81 -17.32 27.29
C GLY A 53 -2.03 -18.20 27.65
N THR A 54 -2.62 -18.03 28.82
CA THR A 54 -3.84 -18.76 29.26
C THR A 54 -4.92 -17.79 29.64
N ILE A 55 -6.19 -18.17 29.40
CA ILE A 55 -7.35 -17.42 29.93
C ILE A 55 -7.43 -17.68 31.44
N GLU A 56 -7.58 -16.62 32.22
CA GLU A 56 -7.74 -16.74 33.67
C GLU A 56 -9.02 -17.51 34.03
N ARG A 57 -8.91 -18.49 34.95
CA ARG A 57 -10.02 -19.42 35.25
C ARG A 57 -11.25 -18.74 35.82
N ASP A 58 -11.07 -17.62 36.51
CA ASP A 58 -12.11 -16.84 37.15
C ASP A 58 -12.44 -15.56 36.34
N GLY A 59 -11.85 -15.40 35.14
CA GLY A 59 -12.09 -14.28 34.24
C GLY A 59 -13.34 -14.47 33.38
N ASP A 60 -13.95 -13.36 32.98
CA ASP A 60 -15.08 -13.37 32.06
C ASP A 60 -14.63 -13.75 30.66
N CYS A 61 -15.36 -14.65 30.01
CA CYS A 61 -15.21 -14.94 28.60
C CYS A 61 -16.03 -13.92 27.80
N ILE A 62 -15.36 -12.89 27.28
CA ILE A 62 -16.00 -11.82 26.52
C ILE A 62 -15.92 -12.14 25.01
N ALA A 63 -17.09 -12.23 24.38
CA ALA A 63 -17.20 -12.45 22.91
C ALA A 63 -17.64 -11.16 22.20
N GLY A 64 -17.34 -11.07 20.89
CA GLY A 64 -17.78 -9.97 20.02
C GLY A 64 -16.81 -8.80 19.92
N VAL A 65 -15.64 -8.88 20.56
CA VAL A 65 -14.54 -7.92 20.39
C VAL A 65 -13.85 -8.12 19.02
N ASP A 66 -13.99 -9.31 18.44
CA ASP A 66 -13.50 -9.70 17.10
C ASP A 66 -14.33 -9.10 15.94
N ASN A 67 -14.94 -7.96 16.15
CA ASN A 67 -15.74 -7.27 15.14
C ASN A 67 -14.88 -6.79 13.97
N ALA A 68 -15.21 -7.22 12.74
CA ALA A 68 -14.44 -6.88 11.54
C ALA A 68 -14.35 -5.36 11.30
N GLY A 69 -15.38 -4.59 11.65
CA GLY A 69 -15.37 -3.13 11.55
C GLY A 69 -14.34 -2.51 12.51
N PHE A 70 -14.21 -3.04 13.72
CA PHE A 70 -13.21 -2.57 14.67
C PHE A 70 -11.78 -2.93 14.22
N VAL A 71 -11.58 -4.16 13.71
CA VAL A 71 -10.29 -4.58 13.12
C VAL A 71 -9.89 -3.67 11.96
N MET A 72 -10.79 -3.43 10.99
CA MET A 72 -10.52 -2.53 9.86
C MET A 72 -10.28 -1.09 10.33
N GLY A 73 -11.06 -0.59 11.29
CA GLY A 73 -10.90 0.74 11.88
C GLY A 73 -9.53 0.90 12.57
N THR A 74 -9.05 -0.15 13.24
CA THR A 74 -7.70 -0.16 13.86
C THR A 74 -6.60 0.05 12.80
N SER A 75 -6.74 -0.59 11.63
CA SER A 75 -5.79 -0.50 10.51
C SER A 75 -6.04 0.69 9.57
N SER A 76 -6.88 1.64 9.95
CA SER A 76 -7.26 2.79 9.11
C SER A 76 -7.25 4.10 9.90
N SER A 77 -6.53 4.17 10.99
CA SER A 77 -6.46 5.33 11.89
C SER A 77 -5.33 6.30 11.51
N LEU A 78 -5.34 6.83 10.27
CA LEU A 78 -4.32 7.78 9.76
C LEU A 78 -4.41 9.19 10.35
N PHE A 79 -5.26 9.43 11.35
CA PHE A 79 -5.49 10.77 11.90
C PHE A 79 -4.21 11.45 12.37
N ASN A 80 -3.29 10.71 12.95
CA ASN A 80 -2.06 11.31 13.46
C ASN A 80 -1.11 11.70 12.32
N GLN A 81 -1.00 10.89 11.29
CA GLN A 81 -0.24 11.21 10.08
C GLN A 81 -0.84 12.42 9.36
N ALA A 82 -2.17 12.45 9.22
CA ALA A 82 -2.88 13.59 8.66
C ALA A 82 -2.62 14.87 9.47
N PHE A 83 -2.65 14.79 10.80
CA PHE A 83 -2.33 15.90 11.68
C PHE A 83 -0.91 16.44 11.47
N LEU A 84 0.09 15.56 11.38
CA LEU A 84 1.48 15.96 11.15
C LEU A 84 1.71 16.54 9.75
N GLN A 85 0.88 16.20 8.77
CA GLN A 85 0.97 16.72 7.40
C GLN A 85 0.22 18.03 7.20
N ILE A 86 -0.84 18.29 7.96
CA ILE A 86 -1.63 19.53 7.86
C ILE A 86 -0.77 20.78 8.05
N ASP A 87 0.18 20.76 8.97
CA ASP A 87 1.11 21.88 9.19
C ASP A 87 2.02 22.17 7.97
N LYS A 88 2.12 21.23 7.02
CA LYS A 88 2.97 21.31 5.83
C LYS A 88 2.18 21.48 4.53
N ALA A 89 0.86 21.41 4.57
CA ALA A 89 0.01 21.42 3.38
C ALA A 89 -0.23 22.84 2.85
N GLU A 90 0.24 23.13 1.63
CA GLU A 90 0.21 24.48 1.03
C GLU A 90 -1.16 24.87 0.43
N ASN A 91 -2.13 23.97 0.25
CA ASN A 91 -3.36 24.25 -0.49
C ASN A 91 -4.68 23.80 0.17
N VAL A 92 -4.67 23.53 1.47
CA VAL A 92 -5.90 23.15 2.19
C VAL A 92 -6.71 24.39 2.51
N PRO A 93 -8.01 24.47 2.20
CA PRO A 93 -8.85 25.63 2.56
C PRO A 93 -8.82 25.90 4.06
N GLU A 94 -8.67 27.18 4.44
CA GLU A 94 -8.48 27.61 5.85
C GLU A 94 -9.61 27.12 6.78
N PHE A 95 -10.86 27.08 6.31
CA PHE A 95 -11.98 26.57 7.10
C PHE A 95 -11.87 25.06 7.36
N LEU A 96 -11.34 24.29 6.39
CA LEU A 96 -11.13 22.85 6.50
C LEU A 96 -9.93 22.57 7.41
N LEU A 97 -8.82 23.32 7.25
CA LEU A 97 -7.68 23.27 8.15
C LEU A 97 -8.08 23.53 9.59
N LYS A 98 -8.91 24.57 9.83
CA LYS A 98 -9.34 24.92 11.19
C LYS A 98 -10.28 23.87 11.80
N ALA A 99 -11.22 23.34 11.03
CA ALA A 99 -12.11 22.29 11.47
C ALA A 99 -11.34 20.97 11.73
N LEU A 100 -10.45 20.62 10.83
CA LEU A 100 -9.63 19.42 10.90
C LEU A 100 -8.60 19.52 12.03
N ASN A 101 -7.88 20.65 12.18
CA ASN A 101 -6.94 20.89 13.28
C ASN A 101 -7.62 20.79 14.65
N ASN A 102 -8.79 21.39 14.82
CA ASN A 102 -9.50 21.31 16.09
C ASN A 102 -9.96 19.89 16.41
N THR A 103 -10.38 19.13 15.40
CA THR A 103 -10.84 17.74 15.56
C THR A 103 -9.66 16.80 15.80
N LEU A 104 -8.61 16.91 14.98
CA LEU A 104 -7.45 16.02 15.05
C LEU A 104 -6.57 16.31 16.27
N ALA A 105 -6.40 17.58 16.65
CA ALA A 105 -5.68 17.94 17.88
C ALA A 105 -6.36 17.33 19.12
N GLY A 106 -7.70 17.46 19.23
CA GLY A 106 -8.45 16.83 20.32
C GLY A 106 -8.37 15.29 20.29
N ILE A 107 -8.37 14.69 19.10
CA ILE A 107 -8.21 13.23 18.94
C ILE A 107 -6.82 12.80 19.38
N GLY A 108 -5.75 13.45 18.88
CA GLY A 108 -4.36 13.10 19.18
C GLY A 108 -4.00 13.35 20.66
N GLU A 109 -4.44 14.45 21.26
CA GLU A 109 -4.22 14.75 22.69
C GLU A 109 -4.87 13.74 23.62
N GLU A 110 -6.05 13.23 23.24
CA GLU A 110 -6.79 12.21 24.00
C GLU A 110 -6.45 10.77 23.57
N ASN A 111 -5.47 10.56 22.65
CA ASN A 111 -5.13 9.28 22.02
C ASN A 111 -6.35 8.56 21.40
N ARG A 112 -7.32 9.31 20.89
CA ARG A 112 -8.52 8.73 20.24
C ARG A 112 -8.23 8.17 18.85
N ASP A 113 -7.06 8.43 18.31
CA ASP A 113 -6.50 7.83 17.08
C ASP A 113 -5.87 6.46 17.33
N ILE A 114 -5.79 6.02 18.58
CA ILE A 114 -5.23 4.73 18.98
C ILE A 114 -6.36 3.76 19.32
N ALA A 115 -6.37 2.60 18.67
CA ALA A 115 -7.25 1.51 19.05
C ALA A 115 -6.72 0.77 20.28
N SER A 116 -7.52 0.71 21.34
CA SER A 116 -7.20 -0.01 22.57
C SER A 116 -7.79 -1.42 22.51
N TRP A 117 -6.92 -2.42 22.43
CA TRP A 117 -7.29 -3.84 22.42
C TRP A 117 -6.96 -4.49 23.75
N PRO A 118 -7.80 -5.40 24.28
CA PRO A 118 -7.38 -6.30 25.36
C PRO A 118 -6.10 -7.02 24.92
N ASN A 119 -5.11 -7.12 25.82
CA ASN A 119 -3.82 -7.74 25.49
C ASN A 119 -3.81 -9.24 25.80
N PRO A 120 -3.95 -10.13 24.81
CA PRO A 120 -3.89 -11.58 25.02
C PRO A 120 -2.48 -12.08 25.37
N PHE A 121 -1.47 -11.20 25.25
CA PHE A 121 -0.06 -11.51 25.52
C PHE A 121 0.41 -10.94 26.87
N TYR A 122 -0.51 -10.55 27.74
CA TYR A 122 -0.19 -10.09 29.09
C TYR A 122 0.59 -11.17 29.84
N LYS A 123 1.73 -10.78 30.44
CA LYS A 123 2.69 -11.68 31.12
C LYS A 123 3.34 -12.75 30.24
N TYR A 124 3.05 -12.79 28.94
CA TYR A 124 3.66 -13.72 28.01
C TYR A 124 5.04 -13.19 27.54
N ASN A 125 6.06 -14.06 27.59
CA ASN A 125 7.42 -13.78 27.13
C ASN A 125 8.02 -12.45 27.64
N PRO A 126 8.00 -12.15 28.95
CA PRO A 126 8.31 -10.82 29.49
C PRO A 126 9.76 -10.37 29.29
N ARG A 127 10.62 -11.24 28.79
CA ARG A 127 12.02 -10.88 28.46
C ARG A 127 12.13 -10.16 27.12
N ASN A 128 11.25 -10.46 26.19
CA ASN A 128 11.31 -9.95 24.82
C ASN A 128 10.06 -9.14 24.45
N ASN A 129 8.91 -9.43 25.04
CA ASN A 129 7.65 -8.75 24.79
C ASN A 129 7.56 -7.47 25.61
N SER A 130 7.71 -6.32 24.94
CA SER A 130 7.59 -4.98 25.55
C SER A 130 6.22 -4.72 26.18
N ASN A 131 5.16 -5.41 25.71
CA ASN A 131 3.79 -5.28 26.18
C ASN A 131 3.41 -6.30 27.28
N ALA A 132 4.35 -7.11 27.75
CA ALA A 132 4.03 -8.15 28.72
C ALA A 132 3.43 -7.61 30.03
N ASP A 133 3.74 -6.37 30.40
CA ASP A 133 3.23 -5.75 31.63
C ASP A 133 1.96 -4.91 31.43
N SER A 134 1.48 -4.76 30.20
CA SER A 134 0.25 -4.03 29.88
C SER A 134 -0.93 -5.00 29.66
N THR A 135 -2.08 -4.70 30.24
CA THR A 135 -3.34 -5.40 29.96
C THR A 135 -4.01 -4.94 28.67
N ILE A 136 -3.48 -3.89 28.04
CA ILE A 136 -4.02 -3.28 26.82
C ILE A 136 -2.90 -3.19 25.77
N LEU A 137 -3.20 -3.57 24.53
CA LEU A 137 -2.42 -3.24 23.34
C LEU A 137 -2.96 -1.96 22.71
N THR A 138 -2.08 -1.06 22.37
CA THR A 138 -2.40 0.20 21.66
C THR A 138 -1.92 0.11 20.23
N LEU A 139 -2.87 0.05 19.29
CA LEU A 139 -2.64 -0.23 17.88
C LEU A 139 -3.10 0.93 17.00
N VAL A 140 -2.37 1.15 15.92
CA VAL A 140 -2.62 2.18 14.92
C VAL A 140 -2.46 1.62 13.50
N ASP A 141 -2.75 2.44 12.50
CA ASP A 141 -2.57 2.14 11.09
C ASP A 141 -1.10 1.81 10.75
N GLY A 142 -0.90 0.75 9.97
CA GLY A 142 0.43 0.40 9.44
C GLY A 142 1.05 1.48 8.56
N GLY A 143 0.24 2.34 7.96
CA GLY A 143 0.68 3.50 7.19
C GLY A 143 1.50 4.52 7.99
N GLU A 144 1.37 4.57 9.32
CA GLU A 144 2.25 5.38 10.17
C GLU A 144 3.73 4.98 10.09
N GLY A 145 4.01 3.74 9.67
CA GLY A 145 5.34 3.22 9.38
C GLY A 145 5.79 3.42 7.94
N LEU A 146 5.07 4.18 7.14
CA LEU A 146 5.26 4.31 5.69
C LEU A 146 5.04 2.99 4.92
N GLU A 147 4.48 1.98 5.55
CA GLU A 147 4.21 0.66 4.97
C GLU A 147 2.73 0.56 4.52
N ASN A 148 2.27 1.49 3.66
CA ASN A 148 0.91 1.49 3.10
C ASN A 148 0.57 0.18 2.37
N ILE A 149 1.58 -0.55 1.90
CA ILE A 149 1.44 -1.91 1.40
C ILE A 149 1.88 -2.85 2.53
N PRO A 150 0.99 -3.64 3.13
CA PRO A 150 1.29 -4.45 4.31
C PRO A 150 2.06 -5.73 3.95
N LEU A 151 3.32 -5.58 3.53
CA LEU A 151 4.16 -6.68 3.03
C LEU A 151 4.70 -7.57 4.15
N HIS A 152 4.88 -7.03 5.35
CA HIS A 152 5.56 -7.70 6.46
C HIS A 152 5.06 -9.12 6.73
N PRO A 153 3.76 -9.42 6.87
CA PRO A 153 3.30 -10.78 7.11
C PRO A 153 3.67 -11.76 6.00
N LEU A 154 3.84 -11.29 4.77
CA LEU A 154 4.03 -12.13 3.58
C LEU A 154 5.51 -12.41 3.26
N ILE A 155 6.44 -11.63 3.80
CA ILE A 155 7.87 -11.78 3.55
C ILE A 155 8.58 -12.68 4.56
N LEU A 156 7.83 -13.22 5.52
CA LEU A 156 8.36 -14.13 6.53
C LEU A 156 8.65 -15.50 5.90
N SER A 157 9.86 -16.03 6.13
CA SER A 157 10.30 -17.30 5.56
C SER A 157 9.36 -18.46 5.89
N ASP A 158 8.77 -18.46 7.09
CA ASP A 158 7.86 -19.51 7.56
C ASP A 158 6.55 -19.58 6.77
N ARG A 159 6.20 -18.54 6.03
CA ARG A 159 4.99 -18.53 5.19
C ARG A 159 5.22 -19.10 3.80
N HIS A 160 6.47 -19.29 3.38
CA HIS A 160 6.83 -19.84 2.08
C HIS A 160 6.12 -19.19 0.89
N VAL A 161 5.98 -17.87 0.90
CA VAL A 161 5.34 -17.11 -0.17
C VAL A 161 6.30 -16.99 -1.35
N ASP A 162 5.86 -17.38 -2.53
CA ASP A 162 6.68 -17.37 -3.75
C ASP A 162 6.64 -16.02 -4.49
N VAL A 163 5.47 -15.37 -4.49
CA VAL A 163 5.25 -14.10 -5.21
C VAL A 163 4.25 -13.23 -4.46
N ILE A 164 4.51 -11.92 -4.45
CA ILE A 164 3.60 -10.92 -3.89
C ILE A 164 3.29 -9.90 -4.98
N PHE A 165 2.01 -9.68 -5.26
CA PHE A 165 1.53 -8.58 -6.08
C PHE A 165 1.30 -7.37 -5.17
N ALA A 166 2.25 -6.44 -5.19
CA ALA A 166 2.26 -5.25 -4.36
C ALA A 166 1.57 -4.10 -5.12
N VAL A 167 0.28 -3.88 -4.84
CA VAL A 167 -0.50 -2.81 -5.45
C VAL A 167 -0.33 -1.53 -4.64
N ASP A 168 0.18 -0.47 -5.28
CA ASP A 168 0.47 0.82 -4.66
C ASP A 168 -0.47 1.90 -5.17
N GLY A 169 -1.37 2.37 -4.31
CA GLY A 169 -2.29 3.47 -4.59
C GLY A 169 -1.88 4.79 -3.92
N SER A 170 -0.67 4.89 -3.39
CA SER A 170 -0.22 6.07 -2.65
C SER A 170 -0.27 7.34 -3.50
N ALA A 171 -0.89 8.41 -2.96
CA ALA A 171 -0.96 9.72 -3.58
C ALA A 171 -0.47 10.86 -2.66
N ASP A 172 -0.33 10.60 -1.35
CA ASP A 172 0.19 11.58 -0.39
C ASP A 172 1.73 11.55 -0.39
N THR A 173 2.32 11.83 -1.55
CA THR A 173 3.74 11.90 -1.83
C THR A 173 4.08 13.26 -2.45
N GLU A 174 5.34 13.63 -2.51
CA GLU A 174 5.77 14.89 -3.15
C GLU A 174 5.35 15.00 -4.62
N THR A 175 5.16 13.87 -5.29
CA THR A 175 4.77 13.79 -6.71
C THR A 175 3.28 13.56 -6.90
N HIS A 176 2.51 13.40 -5.83
CA HIS A 176 1.09 12.99 -5.83
C HIS A 176 0.83 11.63 -6.54
N TRP A 177 1.85 10.80 -6.69
CA TRP A 177 1.81 9.47 -7.28
C TRP A 177 2.70 8.51 -6.50
N PRO A 178 2.49 7.19 -6.62
CA PRO A 178 3.37 6.22 -6.01
C PRO A 178 4.84 6.46 -6.38
N ASN A 179 5.72 6.32 -5.41
CA ASN A 179 7.16 6.51 -5.58
C ASN A 179 8.00 5.40 -4.91
N GLY A 180 7.36 4.27 -4.58
CA GLY A 180 8.02 3.12 -3.97
C GLY A 180 8.31 3.27 -2.47
N THR A 181 7.78 4.30 -1.79
CA THR A 181 8.02 4.53 -0.35
C THR A 181 7.72 3.30 0.48
N ALA A 182 6.57 2.63 0.27
CA ALA A 182 6.19 1.46 1.06
C ALA A 182 7.16 0.28 0.89
N LEU A 183 7.64 0.03 -0.35
CA LEU A 183 8.64 -1.02 -0.58
C LEU A 183 9.98 -0.67 0.10
N MET A 184 10.38 0.61 0.02
CA MET A 184 11.63 1.05 0.64
C MET A 184 11.55 0.97 2.16
N ALA A 185 10.43 1.33 2.78
CA ALA A 185 10.20 1.20 4.22
C ALA A 185 10.30 -0.27 4.65
N THR A 186 9.62 -1.17 3.94
CA THR A 186 9.71 -2.62 4.20
C THR A 186 11.15 -3.14 4.02
N TYR A 187 11.86 -2.70 2.98
CA TYR A 187 13.27 -3.09 2.78
C TYR A 187 14.16 -2.62 3.93
N GLN A 188 14.00 -1.38 4.38
CA GLN A 188 14.77 -0.84 5.51
C GLN A 188 14.47 -1.63 6.78
N ARG A 189 13.21 -1.84 7.12
CA ARG A 189 12.78 -2.65 8.27
C ARG A 189 13.36 -4.07 8.21
N SER A 190 13.38 -4.70 7.04
CA SER A 190 13.95 -6.05 6.87
C SER A 190 15.46 -6.14 7.12
N LYS A 191 16.17 -5.01 7.18
CA LYS A 191 17.62 -4.93 7.48
C LYS A 191 17.90 -4.62 8.95
N GLU A 192 16.91 -4.14 9.69
CA GLU A 192 17.04 -3.87 11.10
C GLU A 192 16.98 -5.19 11.89
N ASN A 193 18.06 -5.54 12.57
CA ASN A 193 18.28 -6.84 13.22
C ASN A 193 17.34 -7.17 14.40
N THR A 194 16.39 -6.31 14.72
CA THR A 194 15.62 -6.39 15.97
C THR A 194 14.21 -6.94 15.80
N SER A 195 13.56 -6.77 14.65
CA SER A 195 12.15 -7.12 14.48
C SER A 195 11.86 -8.22 13.45
N THR A 196 12.86 -8.66 12.66
CA THR A 196 12.56 -9.49 11.48
C THR A 196 13.60 -10.58 11.21
N GLN A 197 13.98 -11.35 12.24
CA GLN A 197 15.06 -12.37 12.10
C GLN A 197 14.87 -13.40 10.97
N ASN A 198 13.64 -13.52 10.40
CA ASN A 198 13.36 -14.49 9.34
C ASN A 198 12.64 -13.82 8.14
N SER A 199 12.74 -12.51 7.97
CA SER A 199 12.17 -11.84 6.80
C SER A 199 13.22 -11.62 5.73
N GLU A 200 12.87 -11.94 4.49
CA GLU A 200 13.70 -11.73 3.33
C GLU A 200 12.96 -10.82 2.35
N PHE A 201 13.48 -9.62 2.17
CA PHE A 201 12.95 -8.68 1.21
C PHE A 201 14.00 -8.31 0.18
N PRO A 202 13.66 -8.29 -1.12
CA PRO A 202 14.61 -7.95 -2.17
C PRO A 202 15.06 -6.50 -2.06
N LYS A 203 16.26 -6.22 -2.56
CA LYS A 203 16.74 -4.84 -2.67
C LYS A 203 15.82 -4.06 -3.59
N VAL A 204 15.46 -2.85 -3.16
CA VAL A 204 14.73 -1.86 -3.96
C VAL A 204 15.52 -0.54 -3.99
N PRO A 205 15.35 0.31 -5.02
CA PRO A 205 16.02 1.60 -5.09
C PRO A 205 15.34 2.65 -4.19
N ASP A 206 15.93 3.84 -4.11
CA ASP A 206 15.34 5.02 -3.48
C ASP A 206 14.19 5.63 -4.31
N GLN A 207 13.39 6.51 -3.68
CA GLN A 207 12.22 7.14 -4.30
C GLN A 207 12.56 7.92 -5.57
N ASN A 208 13.68 8.66 -5.58
CA ASN A 208 14.10 9.41 -6.77
C ASN A 208 14.37 8.48 -7.95
N THR A 209 14.95 7.32 -7.67
CA THR A 209 15.18 6.29 -8.69
C THR A 209 13.87 5.72 -9.23
N PHE A 210 12.84 5.51 -8.38
CA PHE A 210 11.52 5.08 -8.86
C PHE A 210 10.95 6.05 -9.89
N ILE A 211 11.04 7.36 -9.62
CA ILE A 211 10.58 8.42 -10.53
C ILE A 211 11.46 8.52 -11.78
N ASN A 212 12.78 8.64 -11.59
CA ASN A 212 13.72 8.90 -12.68
C ASN A 212 13.88 7.75 -13.69
N LEU A 213 13.53 6.53 -13.30
CA LEU A 213 13.58 5.34 -14.14
C LEU A 213 12.20 4.80 -14.53
N ASP A 214 11.15 5.58 -14.29
CA ASP A 214 9.75 5.23 -14.59
C ASP A 214 9.30 3.89 -13.98
N LEU A 215 9.88 3.48 -12.84
CA LEU A 215 9.51 2.25 -12.15
C LEU A 215 8.12 2.36 -11.52
N ASN A 216 7.62 3.57 -11.35
CA ASN A 216 6.30 3.90 -10.83
C ASN A 216 5.23 4.13 -11.92
N LYS A 217 5.55 3.94 -13.20
CA LYS A 217 4.60 4.06 -14.33
C LYS A 217 4.15 2.73 -14.91
N ARG A 218 4.81 1.65 -14.55
CA ARG A 218 4.58 0.31 -15.10
C ARG A 218 4.83 -0.76 -14.05
N PRO A 219 4.32 -1.98 -14.24
CA PRO A 219 4.71 -3.10 -13.41
C PRO A 219 6.25 -3.25 -13.38
N THR A 220 6.80 -3.44 -12.17
CA THR A 220 8.23 -3.66 -11.98
C THR A 220 8.45 -4.82 -11.03
N PHE A 221 9.34 -5.74 -11.40
CA PHE A 221 9.65 -6.93 -10.59
C PHE A 221 10.93 -6.69 -9.78
N PHE A 222 10.86 -6.99 -8.48
CA PHE A 222 12.03 -6.98 -7.59
C PHE A 222 12.28 -8.38 -7.03
N GLY A 223 13.56 -8.73 -6.83
CA GLY A 223 13.93 -10.06 -6.39
C GLY A 223 14.03 -11.07 -7.53
N CYS A 224 14.37 -10.63 -8.71
CA CYS A 224 14.53 -11.47 -9.91
C CYS A 224 15.78 -12.36 -9.90
N ASP A 225 16.67 -12.21 -8.91
CA ASP A 225 17.81 -13.11 -8.80
C ASP A 225 17.34 -14.52 -8.40
N MET A 226 17.49 -15.43 -9.34
CA MET A 226 17.00 -16.81 -9.24
C MET A 226 18.12 -17.80 -8.87
N ASN A 227 19.26 -17.31 -8.37
CA ASN A 227 20.36 -18.20 -7.99
C ASN A 227 19.94 -19.08 -6.81
N SER A 228 20.01 -20.39 -6.99
CA SER A 228 19.62 -21.42 -6.01
C SER A 228 20.37 -21.38 -4.68
N ASN A 229 21.43 -20.57 -4.58
CA ASN A 229 22.28 -20.47 -3.39
C ASN A 229 21.96 -19.23 -2.51
N SER A 230 21.07 -18.35 -2.95
CA SER A 230 20.55 -17.30 -2.11
C SER A 230 19.12 -17.65 -1.71
N SER A 231 18.82 -17.71 -0.42
CA SER A 231 17.47 -17.68 0.08
C SER A 231 16.90 -16.31 -0.32
N SER A 232 16.45 -16.19 -1.54
CA SER A 232 15.77 -14.98 -2.00
C SER A 232 14.32 -15.08 -1.55
N GLY A 233 13.85 -14.13 -0.79
CA GLY A 233 12.45 -14.01 -0.40
C GLY A 233 11.49 -14.05 -1.60
N PRO A 234 10.23 -13.70 -1.42
CA PRO A 234 9.26 -13.71 -2.50
C PRO A 234 9.67 -12.79 -3.64
N LEU A 235 9.25 -13.13 -4.86
CA LEU A 235 9.29 -12.20 -5.98
C LEU A 235 8.23 -11.11 -5.74
N ILE A 236 8.62 -9.85 -5.79
CA ILE A 236 7.69 -8.73 -5.67
C ILE A 236 7.32 -8.21 -7.05
N VAL A 237 6.06 -8.34 -7.41
CA VAL A 237 5.45 -7.73 -8.60
C VAL A 237 4.81 -6.41 -8.16
N TYR A 238 5.53 -5.32 -8.31
CA TYR A 238 5.07 -3.99 -7.95
C TYR A 238 4.15 -3.43 -9.03
N LEU A 239 2.93 -3.06 -8.63
CA LEU A 239 1.88 -2.52 -9.49
C LEU A 239 1.50 -1.12 -9.00
N PRO A 240 2.23 -0.07 -9.41
CA PRO A 240 1.92 1.29 -9.01
C PRO A 240 0.69 1.82 -9.74
N ASN A 241 -0.13 2.59 -9.04
CA ASN A 241 -1.15 3.41 -9.68
C ASN A 241 -0.48 4.41 -10.62
N ALA A 242 -0.94 4.45 -11.85
CA ALA A 242 -0.47 5.37 -12.89
C ALA A 242 -1.66 5.75 -13.79
N PRO A 243 -1.63 6.89 -14.47
CA PRO A 243 -2.77 7.35 -15.28
C PRO A 243 -2.86 6.59 -16.61
N TYR A 244 -3.36 5.35 -16.58
CA TYR A 244 -3.61 4.59 -17.81
C TYR A 244 -4.72 5.22 -18.64
N THR A 245 -5.85 5.52 -18.00
CA THR A 245 -7.04 6.10 -18.65
C THR A 245 -7.63 7.27 -17.88
N PHE A 246 -7.18 7.53 -16.66
CA PHE A 246 -7.71 8.56 -15.79
C PHE A 246 -6.65 9.00 -14.77
N GLN A 247 -6.64 10.29 -14.40
CA GLN A 247 -5.80 10.84 -13.34
C GLN A 247 -6.38 10.44 -11.99
N SER A 248 -5.97 9.28 -11.47
CA SER A 248 -6.53 8.63 -10.28
C SER A 248 -5.70 8.81 -9.02
N ASN A 249 -4.93 9.90 -8.94
CA ASN A 249 -4.03 10.24 -7.84
C ASN A 249 -4.72 11.05 -6.74
N PHE A 250 -5.83 10.55 -6.23
CA PHE A 250 -6.59 11.18 -5.17
C PHE A 250 -5.89 11.06 -3.82
N THR A 251 -5.87 12.16 -3.07
CA THR A 251 -5.23 12.22 -1.76
C THR A 251 -6.17 11.72 -0.66
N THR A 252 -5.64 11.45 0.52
CA THR A 252 -6.42 11.13 1.74
C THR A 252 -7.42 12.23 2.11
N PHE A 253 -7.22 13.46 1.62
CA PHE A 253 -8.10 14.59 1.89
C PHE A 253 -9.29 14.71 0.93
N ASP A 254 -9.34 13.91 -0.12
CA ASP A 254 -10.49 13.82 -1.02
C ASP A 254 -11.53 12.88 -0.40
N LEU A 255 -12.43 13.46 0.40
CA LEU A 255 -13.38 12.70 1.23
C LEU A 255 -14.62 12.22 0.47
N GLU A 256 -14.89 12.74 -0.72
CA GLU A 256 -16.09 12.45 -1.50
C GLU A 256 -15.77 12.39 -3.00
N TYR A 257 -16.29 11.38 -3.68
CA TYR A 257 -16.15 11.18 -5.11
C TYR A 257 -17.53 11.11 -5.77
N SER A 258 -17.68 11.74 -6.92
CA SER A 258 -18.86 11.52 -7.76
C SER A 258 -18.88 10.07 -8.29
N ASP A 259 -20.06 9.59 -8.67
CA ASP A 259 -20.22 8.26 -9.28
C ASP A 259 -19.35 8.10 -10.54
N THR A 260 -19.19 9.16 -11.31
CA THR A 260 -18.36 9.17 -12.52
C THR A 260 -16.88 9.01 -12.16
N GLU A 261 -16.36 9.82 -11.25
CA GLU A 261 -14.96 9.73 -10.79
C GLU A 261 -14.66 8.36 -10.22
N ARG A 262 -15.50 7.85 -9.32
CA ARG A 262 -15.34 6.50 -8.76
C ARG A 262 -15.25 5.45 -9.86
N ASN A 263 -16.13 5.50 -10.88
CA ASN A 263 -16.13 4.53 -11.97
C ASN A 263 -14.87 4.65 -12.84
N GLU A 264 -14.37 5.89 -13.09
CA GLU A 264 -13.13 6.11 -13.82
C GLU A 264 -11.89 5.63 -13.01
N ILE A 265 -11.87 5.83 -11.70
CA ILE A 265 -10.82 5.28 -10.81
C ILE A 265 -10.79 3.75 -10.91
N ILE A 266 -11.95 3.09 -10.80
CA ILE A 266 -12.06 1.62 -10.92
C ILE A 266 -11.59 1.16 -12.30
N ARG A 267 -12.00 1.86 -13.37
CA ARG A 267 -11.58 1.55 -14.74
C ARG A 267 -10.07 1.72 -14.91
N ASN A 268 -9.50 2.79 -14.33
CA ASN A 268 -8.05 2.99 -14.35
C ASN A 268 -7.32 1.87 -13.63
N GLY A 269 -7.76 1.48 -12.43
CA GLY A 269 -7.18 0.36 -11.68
C GLY A 269 -7.22 -0.97 -12.45
N TYR A 270 -8.31 -1.24 -13.16
CA TYR A 270 -8.39 -2.39 -14.07
C TYR A 270 -7.32 -2.31 -15.18
N ASN A 271 -7.15 -1.15 -15.81
CA ASN A 271 -6.16 -0.96 -16.86
C ASN A 271 -4.72 -1.04 -16.33
N VAL A 272 -4.45 -0.54 -15.14
CA VAL A 272 -3.15 -0.73 -14.44
C VAL A 272 -2.87 -2.21 -14.27
N ALA A 273 -3.80 -2.97 -13.69
CA ALA A 273 -3.63 -4.40 -13.39
C ALA A 273 -3.50 -5.27 -14.65
N THR A 274 -4.10 -4.86 -15.77
CA THR A 274 -4.16 -5.64 -17.01
C THR A 274 -3.30 -5.11 -18.15
N MET A 275 -2.48 -4.08 -17.90
CA MET A 275 -1.74 -3.38 -18.95
C MET A 275 -2.67 -2.91 -20.09
N GLY A 276 -3.74 -2.22 -19.70
CA GLY A 276 -4.76 -1.73 -20.64
C GLY A 276 -5.53 -2.83 -21.33
N ASN A 277 -5.89 -3.89 -20.63
CA ASN A 277 -6.48 -5.11 -21.19
C ASN A 277 -5.61 -5.70 -22.32
N GLY A 278 -4.29 -5.68 -22.14
CA GLY A 278 -3.31 -6.19 -23.09
C GLY A 278 -3.00 -5.25 -24.27
N THR A 279 -3.53 -4.02 -24.30
CA THR A 279 -3.22 -3.06 -25.39
C THR A 279 -1.84 -2.43 -25.23
N VAL A 280 -1.36 -2.28 -23.99
CA VAL A 280 -0.01 -1.77 -23.70
C VAL A 280 1.03 -2.89 -23.82
N ASP A 281 0.73 -4.07 -23.28
CA ASP A 281 1.53 -5.28 -23.45
C ASP A 281 0.63 -6.52 -23.52
N SER A 282 0.49 -7.11 -24.70
CA SER A 282 -0.29 -8.32 -24.93
C SER A 282 0.30 -9.57 -24.24
N ASP A 283 1.57 -9.54 -23.87
CA ASP A 283 2.28 -10.61 -23.20
C ASP A 283 2.08 -10.59 -21.67
N TRP A 284 1.51 -9.52 -21.12
CA TRP A 284 1.37 -9.33 -19.69
C TRP A 284 0.73 -10.52 -18.95
N PRO A 285 -0.37 -11.14 -19.42
CA PRO A 285 -0.92 -12.33 -18.75
C PRO A 285 0.07 -13.50 -18.66
N ALA A 286 0.89 -13.71 -19.70
CA ALA A 286 1.94 -14.73 -19.67
C ALA A 286 3.05 -14.35 -18.68
N CYS A 287 3.42 -13.07 -18.60
CA CYS A 287 4.43 -12.57 -17.67
C CYS A 287 3.98 -12.67 -16.21
N VAL A 288 2.69 -12.46 -15.91
CA VAL A 288 2.08 -12.76 -14.62
C VAL A 288 2.21 -14.26 -14.29
N GLY A 289 1.89 -15.14 -15.22
CA GLY A 289 2.08 -16.58 -15.07
C GLY A 289 3.53 -16.96 -14.79
N CYS A 290 4.48 -16.34 -15.50
CA CYS A 290 5.92 -16.52 -15.27
C CYS A 290 6.35 -16.09 -13.87
N ALA A 291 5.83 -14.95 -13.37
CA ALA A 291 6.11 -14.46 -12.02
C ALA A 291 5.62 -15.46 -10.95
N VAL A 292 4.42 -16.01 -11.13
CA VAL A 292 3.84 -17.02 -10.21
C VAL A 292 4.66 -18.32 -10.19
N LEU A 293 5.18 -18.74 -11.34
CA LEU A 293 5.93 -20.00 -11.46
C LEU A 293 7.40 -19.87 -11.05
N ALA A 294 7.96 -18.68 -11.01
CA ALA A 294 9.39 -18.42 -10.91
C ALA A 294 10.09 -19.21 -9.79
N ARG A 295 9.62 -19.09 -8.56
CA ARG A 295 10.22 -19.76 -7.39
C ARG A 295 10.04 -21.29 -7.45
N SER A 296 8.91 -21.75 -7.99
CA SER A 296 8.65 -23.18 -8.18
C SER A 296 9.62 -23.81 -9.20
N LEU A 297 9.90 -23.13 -10.30
CA LEU A 297 10.90 -23.59 -11.30
C LEU A 297 12.28 -23.74 -10.66
N VAL A 298 12.70 -22.76 -9.85
CA VAL A 298 13.98 -22.83 -9.12
C VAL A 298 14.01 -24.03 -8.17
N ARG A 299 12.96 -24.21 -7.36
CA ARG A 299 12.90 -25.33 -6.40
C ARG A 299 12.91 -26.72 -7.06
N THR A 300 12.33 -26.82 -8.24
CA THR A 300 12.27 -28.09 -8.98
C THR A 300 13.47 -28.32 -9.89
N GLY A 301 14.39 -27.35 -9.99
CA GLY A 301 15.50 -27.39 -10.94
C GLY A 301 15.04 -27.42 -12.41
N THR A 302 13.87 -26.86 -12.69
CA THR A 302 13.30 -26.79 -14.03
C THR A 302 13.78 -25.51 -14.72
N ASP A 303 14.26 -25.67 -15.97
CA ASP A 303 14.69 -24.52 -16.76
C ASP A 303 13.55 -23.53 -17.00
N MET A 304 13.89 -22.24 -16.92
CA MET A 304 12.92 -21.18 -17.18
C MET A 304 12.57 -21.14 -18.68
N PRO A 305 11.29 -21.20 -19.06
CA PRO A 305 10.86 -21.06 -20.45
C PRO A 305 11.34 -19.75 -21.06
N SER A 306 11.70 -19.74 -22.35
CA SER A 306 12.19 -18.54 -23.06
C SER A 306 11.22 -17.36 -22.93
N LYS A 307 9.92 -17.60 -23.01
CA LYS A 307 8.89 -16.58 -22.78
C LYS A 307 9.01 -15.90 -21.42
N CYS A 308 9.32 -16.68 -20.37
CA CYS A 308 9.51 -16.14 -19.02
C CYS A 308 10.83 -15.37 -18.92
N THR A 309 11.89 -15.84 -19.58
CA THR A 309 13.16 -15.08 -19.67
C THR A 309 12.93 -13.70 -20.28
N ASP A 310 12.15 -13.60 -21.37
CA ASP A 310 11.79 -12.35 -22.01
C ASP A 310 10.96 -11.45 -21.08
N CYS A 311 10.01 -12.01 -20.34
CA CYS A 311 9.23 -11.29 -19.34
C CYS A 311 10.11 -10.72 -18.24
N PHE A 312 11.02 -11.50 -17.70
CA PHE A 312 11.94 -11.07 -16.64
C PHE A 312 12.91 -9.99 -17.17
N ALA A 313 13.42 -10.13 -18.39
CA ALA A 313 14.24 -9.08 -19.01
C ALA A 313 13.49 -7.75 -19.17
N ARG A 314 12.17 -7.79 -19.39
CA ARG A 314 11.31 -6.60 -19.56
C ARG A 314 10.92 -5.94 -18.26
N TYR A 315 10.56 -6.71 -17.24
CA TYR A 315 9.92 -6.21 -16.03
C TYR A 315 10.84 -6.15 -14.81
N CYS A 316 11.92 -6.90 -14.76
CA CYS A 316 12.84 -6.86 -13.63
C CYS A 316 13.60 -5.54 -13.56
N TRP A 317 13.69 -5.00 -12.35
CA TRP A 317 14.65 -3.94 -12.07
C TRP A 317 16.07 -4.51 -12.14
N ASN A 318 16.89 -3.90 -12.95
CA ASN A 318 18.25 -4.36 -13.26
C ASN A 318 19.34 -3.87 -12.27
N GLY A 319 18.93 -3.19 -11.18
CA GLY A 319 19.86 -2.64 -10.19
C GLY A 319 20.40 -1.24 -10.49
N THR A 320 20.05 -0.65 -11.64
CA THR A 320 20.45 0.74 -11.98
C THR A 320 19.76 1.71 -11.04
N THR A 321 20.48 2.75 -10.60
CA THR A 321 19.96 3.81 -9.74
C THR A 321 20.19 5.19 -10.33
N ASN A 322 19.28 6.11 -10.06
CA ASN A 322 19.43 7.52 -10.33
C ASN A 322 18.79 8.31 -9.17
N SER A 323 19.58 8.63 -8.16
CA SER A 323 19.15 9.30 -6.93
C SER A 323 19.13 10.83 -7.04
N THR A 324 19.29 11.41 -8.23
CA THR A 324 19.16 12.87 -8.41
C THR A 324 17.72 13.30 -8.12
N ALA A 325 17.56 14.49 -7.54
CA ALA A 325 16.22 15.03 -7.33
C ALA A 325 15.46 15.09 -8.66
N PRO A 326 14.27 14.49 -8.78
CA PRO A 326 13.49 14.55 -10.00
C PRO A 326 13.00 15.99 -10.25
N GLY A 327 12.75 16.33 -11.52
CA GLY A 327 12.02 17.54 -11.89
C GLY A 327 10.53 17.43 -11.54
N THR A 328 9.72 18.38 -12.02
CA THR A 328 8.27 18.30 -11.92
C THR A 328 7.78 16.99 -12.53
N TYR A 329 6.96 16.25 -11.78
CA TYR A 329 6.43 14.96 -12.19
C TYR A 329 4.95 15.09 -12.51
N GLU A 330 4.63 15.10 -13.80
CA GLU A 330 3.26 15.16 -14.31
C GLU A 330 3.11 14.05 -15.37
N PRO A 331 2.72 12.84 -14.98
CA PRO A 331 2.62 11.74 -15.92
C PRO A 331 1.43 11.93 -16.86
N GLU A 332 1.68 11.79 -18.16
CA GLU A 332 0.65 11.78 -19.19
C GLU A 332 -0.15 10.46 -19.17
N GLN A 333 -1.38 10.49 -19.69
CA GLN A 333 -2.18 9.28 -19.84
C GLN A 333 -1.52 8.32 -20.82
N ILE A 334 -1.45 7.04 -20.41
CA ILE A 334 -0.80 5.99 -21.19
C ILE A 334 -1.70 5.52 -22.33
N ILE A 335 -3.02 5.47 -22.10
CA ILE A 335 -4.02 5.07 -23.10
C ILE A 335 -4.91 6.27 -23.38
N ILE A 336 -4.77 6.85 -24.57
CA ILE A 336 -5.62 7.94 -25.04
C ILE A 336 -6.79 7.32 -25.78
N SER A 337 -8.03 7.53 -25.32
CA SER A 337 -9.20 7.08 -26.05
C SER A 337 -9.37 7.93 -27.31
N GLY A 338 -9.58 7.29 -28.48
CA GLY A 338 -9.74 8.00 -29.76
C GLY A 338 -10.96 8.94 -29.81
N ALA A 339 -11.85 8.92 -28.79
CA ALA A 339 -12.98 9.83 -28.68
C ALA A 339 -12.58 11.22 -28.17
N GLU A 340 -11.49 11.36 -27.44
CA GLU A 340 -11.02 12.68 -26.95
C GLU A 340 -10.36 13.51 -28.03
N HIS A 341 -9.83 12.89 -29.10
CA HIS A 341 -9.27 13.60 -30.25
C HIS A 341 -10.32 14.20 -31.20
N LEU A 342 -11.60 13.88 -31.05
CA LEU A 342 -12.68 14.44 -31.89
C LEU A 342 -13.28 15.74 -31.31
N GLU A 343 -13.08 16.04 -30.05
CA GLU A 343 -13.61 17.24 -29.40
C GLU A 343 -13.10 18.57 -30.01
N PRO A 344 -11.78 18.76 -30.31
CA PRO A 344 -11.32 20.00 -30.93
C PRO A 344 -11.82 20.15 -32.37
N PHE A 345 -12.09 19.06 -33.09
CA PHE A 345 -12.55 19.11 -34.49
C PHE A 345 -14.04 19.48 -34.61
N MET A 346 -14.87 19.04 -33.67
CA MET A 346 -16.29 19.41 -33.64
C MET A 346 -16.51 20.87 -33.22
N ARG A 347 -15.67 21.44 -32.37
CA ARG A 347 -15.72 22.86 -31.99
C ARG A 347 -15.36 23.78 -33.16
N VAL A 348 -14.41 23.40 -34.01
CA VAL A 348 -14.04 24.18 -35.20
C VAL A 348 -15.10 24.09 -36.28
N THR A 349 -15.72 22.92 -36.49
CA THR A 349 -16.81 22.76 -37.46
C THR A 349 -18.11 23.44 -37.04
N GLY A 350 -18.42 23.49 -35.72
CA GLY A 350 -19.59 24.20 -35.21
C GLY A 350 -19.53 25.72 -35.43
N VAL A 351 -18.34 26.31 -35.22
CA VAL A 351 -18.13 27.76 -35.47
C VAL A 351 -18.16 28.10 -36.96
N THR A 352 -17.59 27.25 -37.82
CA THR A 352 -17.64 27.45 -39.27
C THR A 352 -19.03 27.28 -39.86
N MET A 353 -19.85 26.33 -39.35
CA MET A 353 -21.27 26.19 -39.79
C MET A 353 -22.09 27.39 -39.35
N LEU A 354 -21.92 27.93 -38.17
CA LEU A 354 -22.60 29.14 -37.72
C LEU A 354 -22.22 30.36 -38.54
N ALA A 355 -20.96 30.53 -38.91
CA ALA A 355 -20.48 31.61 -39.77
C ALA A 355 -21.05 31.54 -41.21
N ILE A 356 -21.18 30.34 -41.78
CA ILE A 356 -21.80 30.13 -43.10
C ILE A 356 -23.33 30.44 -43.06
N LEU A 357 -24.04 30.07 -41.98
CA LEU A 357 -25.44 30.41 -41.80
C LEU A 357 -25.69 31.92 -41.66
N ILE A 358 -24.82 32.66 -40.96
CA ILE A 358 -24.90 34.11 -40.81
C ILE A 358 -24.62 34.83 -42.15
N VAL A 359 -23.66 34.34 -42.93
CA VAL A 359 -23.38 34.92 -44.28
C VAL A 359 -24.54 34.68 -45.27
N LEU A 360 -25.21 33.52 -45.23
CA LEU A 360 -26.37 33.23 -46.04
C LEU A 360 -27.61 34.05 -45.62
N TYR A 361 -27.74 34.41 -44.35
CA TYR A 361 -28.87 35.21 -43.85
C TYR A 361 -28.71 36.70 -44.17
N MET A 362 -27.51 37.23 -44.25
CA MET A 362 -27.21 38.64 -44.60
C MET A 362 -27.09 38.92 -46.12
N GLY A 363 -27.20 37.91 -46.98
CA GLY A 363 -27.18 38.03 -48.42
C GLY A 363 -28.55 38.07 -49.12
N PHE A 364 -29.66 38.14 -48.34
CA PHE A 364 -31.03 38.18 -48.84
C PHE A 364 -31.84 39.40 -48.33
N GLU A 365 -31.19 40.53 -48.07
CA GLU A 365 -31.84 41.84 -47.95
C GLU A 365 -31.29 42.80 -49.00
#